data_d79a8f5610bf238cf870efe690a24cf1
#
_entry.id   d79a8f5610bf238cf870efe690a24cf1
#
_cell.length_a   1.000
_cell.length_b   1.000
_cell.length_c   1.000
_cell.angle_alpha   90.00
_cell.angle_beta   90.00
_cell.angle_gamma   90.00
#
_symmetry.space_group_name_H-M   'P 1'
#
loop_
_entity.id
_entity.type
_entity.pdbx_description
1 polymer ?
#
loop_
_entity_poly.entity_id
_entity_poly.type
_entity_poly.pdbx_seq_one_letter_code
_entity_poly.pdbx_strand_id
1 'polypeptide(L)'
;MRFSFRGRKAIMSHNTITVRQTQFKPEKIKAHYTESTLMSHFLTALSMSFPQGERFFVETVRNVRDQIHDEQLQKDISGFIGQEAHHARAHEQFNQLVQSSEYHLKKFEKAYEQEMIRLRTLSQRRQLAATVALEHFTAMMAGYMLQYPNVMFKGLSENMKNLWLWHAVEEIEHKHVAFDVYQQVFANLAQRRRSMRTITVGFITSTIVMTSHLAWQDRKNTLYSPAQLLKNAQTLLGLTQMTWRLLPDYLAFYKASFHPSEIDQQDLLTKAKGLLAN
;
A
#
# COMPACT_ATOMS: atom_id res chain seq x y z
N MET A 1 -32.88 -17.11 -16.42
CA MET A 1 -31.79 -17.20 -17.43
C MET A 1 -30.47 -17.34 -16.68
N ARG A 2 -29.90 -18.55 -16.63
CA ARG A 2 -28.60 -18.80 -16.00
C ARG A 2 -27.52 -18.45 -17.02
N PHE A 3 -26.79 -17.36 -16.80
CA PHE A 3 -25.59 -17.09 -17.58
C PHE A 3 -24.44 -17.97 -17.09
N SER A 4 -24.11 -18.98 -17.88
CA SER A 4 -22.91 -19.81 -17.73
C SER A 4 -21.70 -18.99 -18.15
N PHE A 5 -20.87 -18.56 -17.18
CA PHE A 5 -19.53 -18.06 -17.46
C PHE A 5 -18.61 -19.25 -17.78
N ARG A 6 -18.60 -19.65 -19.05
CA ARG A 6 -17.58 -20.56 -19.61
C ARG A 6 -16.47 -19.71 -20.25
N GLY A 7 -15.29 -19.78 -19.70
CA GLY A 7 -14.07 -19.60 -20.47
C GLY A 7 -13.22 -18.39 -20.19
N ARG A 8 -12.29 -18.55 -19.33
CA ARG A 8 -10.83 -18.55 -19.56
C ARG A 8 -10.19 -18.99 -18.25
N LYS A 9 -9.75 -20.24 -18.17
CA LYS A 9 -8.72 -20.63 -17.24
C LYS A 9 -7.44 -19.90 -17.71
N ALA A 10 -7.20 -18.70 -17.17
CA ALA A 10 -5.85 -18.22 -17.05
C ALA A 10 -5.15 -19.24 -16.16
N ILE A 11 -4.09 -19.84 -16.64
CA ILE A 11 -3.17 -20.66 -15.85
C ILE A 11 -2.50 -19.66 -14.90
N MET A 12 -3.17 -19.37 -13.77
CA MET A 12 -2.53 -18.70 -12.66
C MET A 12 -1.58 -19.71 -12.06
N SER A 13 -0.29 -19.47 -12.14
CA SER A 13 0.65 -20.09 -11.23
C SER A 13 0.26 -19.59 -9.84
N HIS A 14 -0.48 -20.39 -9.10
CA HIS A 14 -0.83 -20.10 -7.72
C HIS A 14 0.45 -20.19 -6.89
N ASN A 15 1.20 -19.10 -6.85
CA ASN A 15 2.26 -18.95 -5.88
C ASN A 15 1.59 -18.87 -4.52
N THR A 16 1.86 -19.83 -3.66
CA THR A 16 1.39 -19.80 -2.27
C THR A 16 1.86 -18.51 -1.61
N ILE A 17 0.94 -17.75 -1.06
CA ILE A 17 1.25 -16.53 -0.29
C ILE A 17 2.01 -16.95 0.96
N THR A 18 3.28 -16.58 1.02
CA THR A 18 4.18 -16.96 2.12
C THR A 18 4.30 -15.78 3.09
N VAL A 19 3.89 -15.97 4.31
CA VAL A 19 4.06 -14.96 5.37
C VAL A 19 5.53 -14.93 5.79
N ARG A 20 6.20 -13.79 5.56
CA ARG A 20 7.60 -13.58 5.94
C ARG A 20 7.67 -12.67 7.16
N GLN A 21 8.70 -12.86 7.95
CA GLN A 21 9.06 -11.86 8.94
C GLN A 21 9.99 -10.83 8.29
N THR A 22 9.71 -9.55 8.51
CA THR A 22 10.62 -8.50 8.06
C THR A 22 11.98 -8.61 8.76
N GLN A 23 13.04 -8.29 8.01
CA GLN A 23 14.39 -8.12 8.57
C GLN A 23 14.62 -6.71 9.12
N PHE A 24 13.62 -5.84 9.07
CA PHE A 24 13.69 -4.51 9.64
C PHE A 24 13.94 -4.56 11.15
N LYS A 25 15.02 -3.91 11.58
CA LYS A 25 15.39 -3.77 12.99
C LYS A 25 15.09 -2.35 13.43
N PRO A 26 14.32 -2.16 14.51
CA PRO A 26 14.09 -0.83 15.07
C PRO A 26 15.41 -0.20 15.53
N GLU A 27 15.95 0.70 14.73
CA GLU A 27 17.15 1.48 15.02
C GLU A 27 16.78 2.96 15.05
N LYS A 28 17.57 3.78 15.75
CA LYS A 28 17.35 5.22 15.77
C LYS A 28 17.40 5.79 14.35
N ILE A 29 16.30 6.37 13.91
CA ILE A 29 16.16 6.95 12.57
C ILE A 29 16.42 8.46 12.69
N LYS A 30 17.18 9.00 11.73
CA LYS A 30 17.28 10.46 11.56
C LYS A 30 15.95 10.99 11.02
N ALA A 31 15.58 12.21 11.34
CA ALA A 31 14.37 12.86 10.83
C ALA A 31 14.28 12.82 9.29
N HIS A 32 15.42 12.95 8.61
CA HIS A 32 15.56 12.80 7.16
C HIS A 32 16.37 11.56 6.86
N TYR A 33 15.71 10.52 6.46
CA TYR A 33 16.30 9.19 6.22
C TYR A 33 16.46 8.86 4.73
N THR A 34 16.14 9.81 3.84
CA THR A 34 16.44 9.77 2.41
C THR A 34 17.29 10.98 2.00
N GLU A 35 17.77 11.01 0.75
CA GLU A 35 18.52 12.18 0.24
C GLU A 35 17.68 13.45 0.14
N SER A 36 16.35 13.32 -0.02
CA SER A 36 15.40 14.42 -0.11
C SER A 36 14.51 14.46 1.13
N THR A 37 14.41 15.60 1.78
CA THR A 37 13.48 15.76 2.91
C THR A 37 12.03 15.50 2.49
N LEU A 38 11.65 15.92 1.29
CA LEU A 38 10.32 15.68 0.73
C LEU A 38 10.03 14.19 0.55
N MET A 39 11.00 13.38 0.09
CA MET A 39 10.82 11.94 -0.02
C MET A 39 10.69 11.28 1.36
N SER A 40 11.47 11.70 2.35
CA SER A 40 11.31 11.23 3.73
C SER A 40 9.91 11.51 4.26
N HIS A 41 9.38 12.71 4.03
CA HIS A 41 8.03 13.08 4.45
C HIS A 41 6.96 12.28 3.70
N PHE A 42 7.12 12.08 2.40
CA PHE A 42 6.19 11.29 1.60
C PHE A 42 6.13 9.84 2.06
N LEU A 43 7.27 9.18 2.26
CA LEU A 43 7.33 7.80 2.76
C LEU A 43 6.78 7.70 4.19
N THR A 44 7.06 8.70 5.04
CA THR A 44 6.45 8.77 6.39
C THR A 44 4.93 8.90 6.30
N ALA A 45 4.41 9.74 5.42
CA ALA A 45 2.98 9.91 5.23
C ALA A 45 2.29 8.62 4.77
N LEU A 46 2.91 7.85 3.88
CA LEU A 46 2.43 6.53 3.49
C LEU A 46 2.44 5.56 4.68
N SER A 47 3.59 5.43 5.34
CA SER A 47 3.76 4.52 6.48
C SER A 47 2.76 4.80 7.61
N MET A 48 2.44 6.05 7.87
CA MET A 48 1.46 6.43 8.90
C MET A 48 0.05 5.92 8.61
N SER A 49 -0.32 5.72 7.35
CA SER A 49 -1.64 5.22 6.97
C SER A 49 -1.74 3.69 7.10
N PHE A 50 -0.63 2.96 7.00
CA PHE A 50 -0.62 1.51 6.90
C PHE A 50 -1.15 0.79 8.16
N PRO A 51 -0.70 1.05 9.40
CA PRO A 51 -1.11 0.24 10.54
C PRO A 51 -2.63 0.17 10.74
N GLN A 52 -3.32 1.28 10.55
CA GLN A 52 -4.78 1.33 10.69
C GLN A 52 -5.50 0.78 9.44
N GLY A 53 -4.97 1.05 8.25
CA GLY A 53 -5.49 0.56 6.98
C GLY A 53 -5.41 -0.97 6.90
N GLU A 54 -4.25 -1.53 7.18
CA GLU A 54 -4.01 -2.97 7.09
C GLU A 54 -4.81 -3.78 8.12
N ARG A 55 -4.96 -3.26 9.36
CA ARG A 55 -5.90 -3.84 10.33
C ARG A 55 -7.34 -3.83 9.80
N PHE A 56 -7.74 -2.77 9.11
CA PHE A 56 -9.05 -2.69 8.47
C PHE A 56 -9.17 -3.70 7.31
N PHE A 57 -8.13 -3.92 6.51
CA PHE A 57 -8.13 -4.94 5.45
C PHE A 57 -8.35 -6.33 6.01
N VAL A 58 -7.58 -6.70 7.03
CA VAL A 58 -7.74 -7.97 7.76
C VAL A 58 -9.17 -8.16 8.25
N GLU A 59 -9.74 -7.13 8.89
CA GLU A 59 -11.09 -7.16 9.44
C GLU A 59 -12.14 -7.38 8.34
N THR A 60 -12.08 -6.62 7.26
CA THR A 60 -13.08 -6.68 6.19
C THR A 60 -13.10 -8.00 5.44
N VAL A 61 -11.93 -8.60 5.23
CA VAL A 61 -11.80 -9.93 4.61
C VAL A 61 -12.29 -11.01 5.58
N ARG A 62 -11.92 -10.95 6.86
CA ARG A 62 -12.40 -11.90 7.88
C ARG A 62 -13.93 -11.90 8.02
N ASN A 63 -14.56 -10.73 7.97
CA ASN A 63 -16.01 -10.58 8.17
C ASN A 63 -16.86 -11.30 7.11
N VAL A 64 -16.28 -11.70 5.99
CA VAL A 64 -16.98 -12.40 4.90
C VAL A 64 -16.35 -13.75 4.57
N ARG A 65 -15.31 -14.14 5.29
CA ARG A 65 -14.52 -15.34 5.00
C ARG A 65 -15.35 -16.61 4.94
N ASP A 66 -16.33 -16.75 5.82
CA ASP A 66 -17.21 -17.93 5.92
C ASP A 66 -18.10 -18.10 4.66
N GLN A 67 -18.21 -17.07 3.82
CA GLN A 67 -18.95 -17.13 2.56
C GLN A 67 -18.08 -17.62 1.38
N ILE A 68 -16.78 -17.86 1.62
CA ILE A 68 -15.83 -18.33 0.61
C ILE A 68 -15.70 -19.86 0.70
N HIS A 69 -16.02 -20.55 -0.40
CA HIS A 69 -15.98 -22.02 -0.47
C HIS A 69 -14.81 -22.54 -1.31
N ASP A 70 -14.09 -21.66 -2.01
CA ASP A 70 -12.90 -22.01 -2.77
C ASP A 70 -11.72 -22.26 -1.82
N GLU A 71 -11.19 -23.50 -1.82
CA GLU A 71 -10.11 -23.90 -0.92
C GLU A 71 -8.81 -23.12 -1.16
N GLN A 72 -8.51 -22.77 -2.42
CA GLN A 72 -7.30 -22.02 -2.72
C GLN A 72 -7.43 -20.60 -2.22
N LEU A 73 -8.57 -19.94 -2.47
CA LEU A 73 -8.82 -18.60 -1.96
C LEU A 73 -8.83 -18.56 -0.42
N GLN A 74 -9.29 -19.62 0.26
CA GLN A 74 -9.18 -19.73 1.72
C GLN A 74 -7.72 -19.76 2.22
N LYS A 75 -6.83 -20.42 1.48
CA LYS A 75 -5.37 -20.41 1.77
C LYS A 75 -4.78 -19.02 1.52
N ASP A 76 -5.15 -18.41 0.39
CA ASP A 76 -4.68 -17.06 0.04
C ASP A 76 -5.14 -16.01 1.05
N ILE A 77 -6.40 -16.10 1.52
CA ILE A 77 -6.93 -15.28 2.63
C ILE A 77 -6.09 -15.46 3.90
N SER A 78 -5.68 -16.68 4.22
CA SER A 78 -4.87 -16.93 5.42
C SER A 78 -3.48 -16.31 5.30
N GLY A 79 -2.85 -16.40 4.12
CA GLY A 79 -1.59 -15.75 3.80
C GLY A 79 -1.69 -14.23 3.86
N PHE A 80 -2.70 -13.66 3.19
CA PHE A 80 -3.01 -12.23 3.20
C PHE A 80 -3.15 -11.68 4.63
N ILE A 81 -3.99 -12.31 5.46
CA ILE A 81 -4.19 -11.90 6.86
C ILE A 81 -2.87 -11.92 7.64
N GLY A 82 -2.01 -12.91 7.38
CA GLY A 82 -0.71 -13.01 8.01
C GLY A 82 0.23 -11.89 7.58
N GLN A 83 0.35 -11.63 6.27
CA GLN A 83 1.19 -10.57 5.72
C GLN A 83 0.75 -9.20 6.23
N GLU A 84 -0.53 -8.86 6.13
CA GLU A 84 -1.08 -7.59 6.60
C GLU A 84 -0.88 -7.34 8.09
N ALA A 85 -1.01 -8.39 8.93
CA ALA A 85 -0.76 -8.26 10.36
C ALA A 85 0.71 -7.97 10.68
N HIS A 86 1.65 -8.47 9.86
CA HIS A 86 3.08 -8.17 9.98
C HIS A 86 3.42 -6.78 9.45
N HIS A 87 2.82 -6.35 8.33
CA HIS A 87 2.96 -5.00 7.77
C HIS A 87 2.54 -3.95 8.80
N ALA A 88 1.34 -4.07 9.37
CA ALA A 88 0.82 -3.15 10.38
C ALA A 88 1.78 -2.98 11.55
N ARG A 89 2.35 -4.09 12.06
CA ARG A 89 3.30 -4.07 13.17
C ARG A 89 4.63 -3.41 12.81
N ALA A 90 5.19 -3.74 11.65
CA ALA A 90 6.47 -3.21 11.21
C ALA A 90 6.40 -1.69 10.97
N HIS A 91 5.33 -1.23 10.31
CA HIS A 91 5.10 0.19 10.09
C HIS A 91 4.74 0.94 11.38
N GLU A 92 4.07 0.31 12.34
CA GLU A 92 3.86 0.90 13.66
C GLU A 92 5.18 1.15 14.40
N GLN A 93 6.10 0.17 14.38
CA GLN A 93 7.45 0.34 14.94
C GLN A 93 8.24 1.45 14.23
N PHE A 94 8.20 1.46 12.90
CA PHE A 94 8.82 2.53 12.11
C PHE A 94 8.26 3.91 12.46
N ASN A 95 6.94 4.06 12.54
CA ASN A 95 6.27 5.32 12.86
C ASN A 95 6.63 5.82 14.26
N GLN A 96 6.79 4.92 15.25
CA GLN A 96 7.26 5.26 16.59
C GLN A 96 8.69 5.82 16.58
N LEU A 97 9.58 5.27 15.75
CA LEU A 97 10.94 5.78 15.59
C LEU A 97 10.96 7.17 14.94
N VAL A 98 10.16 7.39 13.91
CA VAL A 98 10.01 8.72 13.27
C VAL A 98 9.46 9.73 14.27
N GLN A 99 8.47 9.35 15.08
CA GLN A 99 7.90 10.22 16.10
C GLN A 99 8.93 10.58 17.19
N SER A 100 9.81 9.63 17.56
CA SER A 100 10.89 9.90 18.53
C SER A 100 11.96 10.85 18.01
N SER A 101 12.00 11.10 16.71
CA SER A 101 12.93 12.01 16.04
C SER A 101 12.42 13.45 15.87
N GLU A 102 11.51 13.91 16.75
CA GLU A 102 11.00 15.30 16.85
C GLU A 102 9.74 15.63 16.05
N TYR A 103 9.14 14.68 15.30
CA TYR A 103 7.87 14.94 14.61
C TYR A 103 6.65 14.68 15.50
N HIS A 104 5.67 15.56 15.40
CA HIS A 104 4.39 15.42 16.11
C HIS A 104 3.36 14.69 15.24
N LEU A 105 3.36 13.34 15.29
CA LEU A 105 2.53 12.47 14.45
C LEU A 105 1.18 12.08 15.07
N LYS A 106 1.02 12.15 16.40
CA LYS A 106 -0.19 11.72 17.14
C LYS A 106 -1.51 12.25 16.59
N LYS A 107 -1.51 13.47 16.05
CA LYS A 107 -2.70 14.08 15.46
C LYS A 107 -3.16 13.33 14.21
N PHE A 108 -2.22 12.84 13.41
CA PHE A 108 -2.51 12.08 12.20
C PHE A 108 -2.90 10.63 12.53
N GLU A 109 -2.23 9.99 13.49
CA GLU A 109 -2.64 8.67 14.00
C GLU A 109 -4.11 8.69 14.40
N LYS A 110 -4.51 9.68 15.20
CA LYS A 110 -5.90 9.86 15.60
C LYS A 110 -6.84 10.12 14.42
N ALA A 111 -6.41 10.89 13.42
CA ALA A 111 -7.22 11.15 12.23
C ALA A 111 -7.43 9.87 11.40
N TYR A 112 -6.41 9.04 11.21
CA TYR A 112 -6.53 7.74 10.54
C TYR A 112 -7.41 6.78 11.34
N GLU A 113 -7.26 6.71 12.66
CA GLU A 113 -8.12 5.92 13.53
C GLU A 113 -9.60 6.33 13.38
N GLN A 114 -9.90 7.62 13.41
CA GLN A 114 -11.26 8.13 13.24
C GLN A 114 -11.82 7.81 11.86
N GLU A 115 -11.03 7.88 10.80
CA GLU A 115 -11.46 7.50 9.45
C GLU A 115 -11.77 5.99 9.39
N MET A 116 -10.97 5.13 10.01
CA MET A 116 -11.26 3.70 10.07
C MET A 116 -12.53 3.40 10.87
N ILE A 117 -12.75 4.10 11.99
CA ILE A 117 -14.01 4.02 12.73
C ILE A 117 -15.19 4.38 11.83
N ARG A 118 -15.10 5.47 11.07
CA ARG A 118 -16.11 5.88 10.10
C ARG A 118 -16.35 4.83 9.02
N LEU A 119 -15.30 4.24 8.46
CA LEU A 119 -15.43 3.19 7.47
C LEU A 119 -16.12 1.94 8.03
N ARG A 120 -15.88 1.58 9.29
CA ARG A 120 -16.54 0.45 9.98
C ARG A 120 -18.04 0.65 10.17
N THR A 121 -18.57 1.88 10.10
CA THR A 121 -20.03 2.12 10.13
C THR A 121 -20.73 1.79 8.81
N LEU A 122 -19.98 1.58 7.74
CA LEU A 122 -20.52 1.24 6.43
C LEU A 122 -20.95 -0.24 6.37
N SER A 123 -21.77 -0.60 5.38
CA SER A 123 -22.10 -2.02 5.14
C SER A 123 -20.85 -2.83 4.74
N GLN A 124 -20.80 -4.13 5.07
CA GLN A 124 -19.68 -5.04 4.73
C GLN A 124 -19.25 -4.92 3.25
N ARG A 125 -20.23 -4.85 2.33
CA ARG A 125 -19.95 -4.63 0.89
C ARG A 125 -19.16 -3.35 0.63
N ARG A 126 -19.48 -2.25 1.31
CA ARG A 126 -18.78 -0.97 1.16
C ARG A 126 -17.41 -1.00 1.82
N GLN A 127 -17.31 -1.64 2.98
CA GLN A 127 -16.04 -1.82 3.68
C GLN A 127 -15.05 -2.62 2.83
N LEU A 128 -15.44 -3.81 2.35
CA LEU A 128 -14.58 -4.63 1.52
C LEU A 128 -14.27 -3.96 0.17
N ALA A 129 -15.21 -3.21 -0.43
CA ALA A 129 -14.93 -2.43 -1.63
C ALA A 129 -13.92 -1.29 -1.40
N ALA A 130 -13.84 -0.75 -0.18
CA ALA A 130 -12.80 0.22 0.20
C ALA A 130 -11.44 -0.47 0.33
N THR A 131 -11.40 -1.65 0.97
CA THR A 131 -10.18 -2.50 1.02
C THR A 131 -9.67 -2.80 -0.39
N VAL A 132 -10.52 -3.30 -1.30
CA VAL A 132 -10.15 -3.58 -2.70
C VAL A 132 -9.56 -2.36 -3.40
N ALA A 133 -10.05 -1.16 -3.12
CA ALA A 133 -9.53 0.06 -3.72
C ALA A 133 -8.17 0.45 -3.12
N LEU A 134 -7.99 0.32 -1.81
CA LEU A 134 -6.72 0.59 -1.13
C LEU A 134 -5.64 -0.41 -1.54
N GLU A 135 -5.97 -1.71 -1.56
CA GLU A 135 -5.10 -2.79 -2.05
C GLU A 135 -4.60 -2.54 -3.49
N HIS A 136 -5.46 -2.01 -4.34
CA HIS A 136 -5.04 -1.65 -5.69
C HIS A 136 -4.03 -0.50 -5.68
N PHE A 137 -4.17 0.49 -4.80
CA PHE A 137 -3.18 1.57 -4.64
C PHE A 137 -1.86 1.06 -4.10
N THR A 138 -1.88 0.22 -3.06
CA THR A 138 -0.66 -0.32 -2.46
C THR A 138 0.10 -1.19 -3.47
N ALA A 139 -0.60 -2.07 -4.19
CA ALA A 139 0.00 -2.90 -5.24
C ALA A 139 0.57 -2.09 -6.42
N MET A 140 -0.11 -1.02 -6.87
CA MET A 140 0.43 -0.14 -7.91
C MET A 140 1.70 0.58 -7.43
N MET A 141 1.69 1.12 -6.22
CA MET A 141 2.85 1.80 -5.64
C MET A 141 4.00 0.84 -5.39
N ALA A 142 3.73 -0.36 -4.88
CA ALA A 142 4.71 -1.42 -4.71
C ALA A 142 5.39 -1.78 -6.03
N GLY A 143 4.62 -1.98 -7.09
CA GLY A 143 5.15 -2.20 -8.44
C GLY A 143 6.06 -1.08 -8.91
N TYR A 144 5.67 0.18 -8.67
CA TYR A 144 6.51 1.32 -9.01
C TYR A 144 7.80 1.36 -8.18
N MET A 145 7.72 1.11 -6.87
CA MET A 145 8.89 1.09 -5.98
C MET A 145 9.92 0.05 -6.44
N LEU A 146 9.46 -1.16 -6.79
CA LEU A 146 10.34 -2.22 -7.27
C LEU A 146 10.91 -1.94 -8.67
N GLN A 147 10.16 -1.28 -9.54
CA GLN A 147 10.60 -0.94 -10.90
C GLN A 147 11.59 0.24 -10.92
N TYR A 148 11.46 1.17 -9.97
CA TYR A 148 12.27 2.39 -9.90
C TYR A 148 12.95 2.56 -8.54
N PRO A 149 13.76 1.55 -8.07
CA PRO A 149 14.34 1.57 -6.73
C PRO A 149 15.30 2.76 -6.54
N ASN A 150 16.00 3.18 -7.60
CA ASN A 150 16.90 4.35 -7.57
C ASN A 150 16.17 5.69 -7.37
N VAL A 151 14.85 5.73 -7.57
CA VAL A 151 14.02 6.91 -7.28
C VAL A 151 13.46 6.81 -5.86
N MET A 152 12.88 5.65 -5.52
CA MET A 152 12.13 5.48 -4.29
C MET A 152 13.01 5.20 -3.07
N PHE A 153 14.12 4.48 -3.25
CA PHE A 153 14.99 4.01 -2.15
C PHE A 153 16.32 4.78 -2.06
N LYS A 154 16.48 5.86 -2.84
CA LYS A 154 17.70 6.64 -2.86
C LYS A 154 17.98 7.27 -1.50
N GLY A 155 19.16 6.95 -0.93
CA GLY A 155 19.59 7.45 0.38
C GLY A 155 19.02 6.72 1.59
N LEU A 156 18.15 5.71 1.40
CA LEU A 156 17.74 4.82 2.49
C LEU A 156 18.92 3.97 2.95
N SER A 157 19.01 3.73 4.27
CA SER A 157 19.87 2.69 4.81
C SER A 157 19.37 1.30 4.36
N GLU A 158 20.23 0.29 4.38
CA GLU A 158 19.83 -1.08 4.01
C GLU A 158 18.67 -1.58 4.87
N ASN A 159 18.69 -1.27 6.17
CA ASN A 159 17.61 -1.62 7.08
C ASN A 159 16.25 -1.02 6.63
N MET A 160 16.25 0.23 6.21
CA MET A 160 15.05 0.91 5.70
C MET A 160 14.61 0.39 4.33
N LYS A 161 15.57 0.08 3.44
CA LYS A 161 15.27 -0.55 2.16
C LYS A 161 14.62 -1.91 2.35
N ASN A 162 15.10 -2.71 3.31
CA ASN A 162 14.54 -4.01 3.62
C ASN A 162 13.08 -3.92 4.05
N LEU A 163 12.70 -2.92 4.85
CA LEU A 163 11.30 -2.69 5.22
C LEU A 163 10.43 -2.47 3.98
N TRP A 164 10.79 -1.50 3.15
CA TRP A 164 10.00 -1.12 1.99
C TRP A 164 10.03 -2.17 0.87
N LEU A 165 11.16 -2.84 0.68
CA LEU A 165 11.29 -3.92 -0.30
C LEU A 165 10.44 -5.13 0.09
N TRP A 166 10.51 -5.56 1.35
CA TRP A 166 9.72 -6.65 1.90
C TRP A 166 8.23 -6.37 1.76
N HIS A 167 7.77 -5.21 2.22
CA HIS A 167 6.39 -4.79 2.09
C HIS A 167 5.94 -4.78 0.62
N ALA A 168 6.70 -4.14 -0.27
CA ALA A 168 6.34 -4.05 -1.69
C ALA A 168 6.27 -5.44 -2.38
N VAL A 169 7.10 -6.40 -1.99
CA VAL A 169 7.03 -7.77 -2.49
C VAL A 169 5.73 -8.44 -2.07
N GLU A 170 5.35 -8.31 -0.81
CA GLU A 170 4.14 -8.95 -0.28
C GLU A 170 2.87 -8.29 -0.81
N GLU A 171 2.84 -6.97 -1.03
CA GLU A 171 1.74 -6.26 -1.70
C GLU A 171 1.44 -6.79 -3.11
N ILE A 172 2.49 -7.13 -3.87
CA ILE A 172 2.32 -7.71 -5.20
C ILE A 172 1.84 -9.17 -5.12
N GLU A 173 2.30 -9.93 -4.12
CA GLU A 173 1.90 -11.32 -3.93
C GLU A 173 0.40 -11.47 -3.66
N HIS A 174 -0.14 -10.62 -2.81
CA HIS A 174 -1.53 -10.74 -2.35
C HIS A 174 -2.54 -9.80 -3.04
N LYS A 175 -2.11 -8.98 -3.99
CA LYS A 175 -2.93 -7.93 -4.66
C LYS A 175 -4.30 -8.40 -5.20
N HIS A 176 -4.49 -9.70 -5.41
CA HIS A 176 -5.74 -10.27 -5.94
C HIS A 176 -6.73 -10.69 -4.85
N VAL A 177 -6.25 -10.96 -3.60
CA VAL A 177 -7.04 -11.64 -2.58
C VAL A 177 -8.32 -10.87 -2.20
N ALA A 178 -8.19 -9.63 -1.78
CA ALA A 178 -9.35 -8.82 -1.41
C ALA A 178 -10.31 -8.62 -2.60
N PHE A 179 -9.77 -8.52 -3.83
CA PHE A 179 -10.55 -8.41 -5.06
C PHE A 179 -11.36 -9.69 -5.32
N ASP A 180 -10.76 -10.86 -5.20
CA ASP A 180 -11.42 -12.15 -5.45
C ASP A 180 -12.49 -12.45 -4.40
N VAL A 181 -12.20 -12.16 -3.12
CA VAL A 181 -13.20 -12.22 -2.04
C VAL A 181 -14.39 -11.31 -2.36
N TYR A 182 -14.14 -10.06 -2.79
CA TYR A 182 -15.20 -9.15 -3.16
C TYR A 182 -16.03 -9.64 -4.34
N GLN A 183 -15.39 -10.23 -5.34
CA GLN A 183 -16.07 -10.76 -6.52
C GLN A 183 -16.92 -11.99 -6.19
N GLN A 184 -16.45 -12.88 -5.32
CA GLN A 184 -17.23 -14.04 -4.90
C GLN A 184 -18.45 -13.65 -4.08
N VAL A 185 -18.31 -12.70 -3.14
CA VAL A 185 -19.38 -12.38 -2.18
C VAL A 185 -20.37 -11.35 -2.72
N PHE A 186 -19.88 -10.33 -3.41
CA PHE A 186 -20.70 -9.16 -3.77
C PHE A 186 -20.82 -8.89 -5.27
N ALA A 187 -19.77 -9.12 -6.06
CA ALA A 187 -19.71 -8.91 -7.51
C ALA A 187 -20.30 -7.56 -8.00
N ASN A 188 -20.21 -6.49 -7.19
CA ASN A 188 -20.89 -5.22 -7.46
C ASN A 188 -19.93 -4.20 -8.08
N LEU A 189 -19.89 -4.15 -9.41
CA LEU A 189 -19.02 -3.26 -10.18
C LEU A 189 -19.28 -1.76 -9.86
N ALA A 190 -20.52 -1.36 -9.70
CA ALA A 190 -20.87 0.03 -9.42
C ALA A 190 -20.30 0.48 -8.06
N GLN A 191 -20.42 -0.37 -7.03
CA GLN A 191 -19.85 -0.09 -5.71
C GLN A 191 -18.31 -0.10 -5.76
N ARG A 192 -17.67 -1.05 -6.47
CA ARG A 192 -16.22 -1.11 -6.65
C ARG A 192 -15.68 0.20 -7.25
N ARG A 193 -16.29 0.67 -8.34
CA ARG A 193 -15.93 1.94 -9.01
C ARG A 193 -16.17 3.16 -8.12
N ARG A 194 -17.26 3.18 -7.36
CA ARG A 194 -17.58 4.27 -6.43
C ARG A 194 -16.56 4.33 -5.30
N SER A 195 -16.24 3.19 -4.69
CA SER A 195 -15.23 3.09 -3.64
C SER A 195 -13.87 3.58 -4.14
N MET A 196 -13.43 3.16 -5.34
CA MET A 196 -12.17 3.63 -5.90
C MET A 196 -12.11 5.16 -5.97
N ARG A 197 -13.14 5.81 -6.51
CA ARG A 197 -13.18 7.29 -6.58
C ARG A 197 -13.09 7.96 -5.22
N THR A 198 -13.86 7.45 -4.24
CA THR A 198 -13.88 8.03 -2.89
C THR A 198 -12.53 7.84 -2.18
N ILE A 199 -11.99 6.62 -2.28
CA ILE A 199 -10.67 6.28 -1.70
C ILE A 199 -9.56 7.09 -2.36
N THR A 200 -9.58 7.28 -3.68
CA THR A 200 -8.59 8.11 -4.40
C THR A 200 -8.51 9.51 -3.80
N VAL A 201 -9.66 10.16 -3.63
CA VAL A 201 -9.71 11.52 -3.05
C VAL A 201 -9.15 11.51 -1.63
N GLY A 202 -9.60 10.59 -0.78
CA GLY A 202 -9.15 10.48 0.61
C GLY A 202 -7.64 10.21 0.70
N PHE A 203 -7.15 9.23 -0.05
CA PHE A 203 -5.75 8.80 -0.03
C PHE A 203 -4.81 9.92 -0.52
N ILE A 204 -5.10 10.53 -1.66
CA ILE A 204 -4.27 11.63 -2.20
C ILE A 204 -4.29 12.82 -1.26
N THR A 205 -5.47 13.23 -0.79
CA THR A 205 -5.60 14.38 0.11
C THR A 205 -4.85 14.16 1.43
N SER A 206 -5.04 12.99 2.07
CA SER A 206 -4.36 12.69 3.34
C SER A 206 -2.84 12.64 3.17
N THR A 207 -2.34 12.02 2.09
CA THR A 207 -0.91 11.95 1.80
C THR A 207 -0.31 13.35 1.57
N ILE A 208 -0.98 14.21 0.78
CA ILE A 208 -0.52 15.59 0.53
C ILE A 208 -0.53 16.39 1.85
N VAL A 209 -1.62 16.35 2.61
CA VAL A 209 -1.76 17.10 3.87
C VAL A 209 -0.70 16.67 4.86
N MET A 210 -0.49 15.36 5.02
CA MET A 210 0.52 14.83 5.94
C MET A 210 1.93 15.21 5.51
N THR A 211 2.27 14.98 4.24
CA THR A 211 3.60 15.36 3.68
C THR A 211 3.87 16.85 3.85
N SER A 212 2.89 17.70 3.55
CA SER A 212 3.00 19.15 3.69
C SER A 212 3.15 19.57 5.15
N HIS A 213 2.46 18.90 6.07
CA HIS A 213 2.57 19.19 7.50
C HIS A 213 3.96 18.83 8.05
N LEU A 214 4.53 17.69 7.65
CA LEU A 214 5.89 17.31 8.01
C LEU A 214 6.90 18.33 7.45
N ALA A 215 6.77 18.71 6.19
CA ALA A 215 7.59 19.74 5.58
C ALA A 215 7.47 21.10 6.31
N TRP A 216 6.26 21.44 6.81
CA TRP A 216 6.06 22.64 7.61
C TRP A 216 6.74 22.55 8.99
N GLN A 217 6.76 21.38 9.64
CA GLN A 217 7.51 21.18 10.88
C GLN A 217 9.01 21.43 10.67
N ASP A 218 9.54 21.00 9.55
CA ASP A 218 10.97 21.15 9.20
C ASP A 218 11.37 22.53 8.69
N ARG A 219 10.44 23.45 8.47
CA ARG A 219 10.71 24.73 7.81
C ARG A 219 11.84 25.57 8.42
N LYS A 220 12.15 25.35 9.70
CA LYS A 220 13.23 26.07 10.39
C LYS A 220 14.59 25.40 10.25
N ASN A 221 14.64 24.11 9.92
CA ASN A 221 15.85 23.29 10.08
C ASN A 221 16.60 23.02 8.76
N THR A 222 15.91 22.79 7.63
CA THR A 222 16.61 22.22 6.47
C THR A 222 16.07 22.62 5.11
N LEU A 223 14.85 23.15 5.02
CA LEU A 223 14.17 23.37 3.73
C LEU A 223 14.78 24.48 2.87
N TYR A 224 15.67 25.29 3.41
CA TYR A 224 16.14 26.51 2.76
C TYR A 224 17.55 26.44 2.18
N SER A 225 18.26 25.30 2.28
CA SER A 225 19.51 25.18 1.54
C SER A 225 19.22 25.00 0.04
N PRO A 226 19.91 25.69 -0.88
CA PRO A 226 19.71 25.54 -2.32
C PRO A 226 19.83 24.08 -2.79
N ALA A 227 20.78 23.34 -2.22
CA ALA A 227 20.99 21.93 -2.54
C ALA A 227 19.80 21.05 -2.14
N GLN A 228 19.19 21.30 -0.97
CA GLN A 228 18.02 20.55 -0.51
C GLN A 228 16.77 20.91 -1.31
N LEU A 229 16.62 22.19 -1.70
CA LEU A 229 15.52 22.62 -2.57
C LEU A 229 15.60 21.93 -3.93
N LEU A 230 16.80 21.79 -4.51
CA LEU A 230 16.99 21.06 -5.76
C LEU A 230 16.60 19.58 -5.63
N LYS A 231 17.03 18.91 -4.55
CA LYS A 231 16.64 17.50 -4.28
C LYS A 231 15.12 17.36 -4.10
N ASN A 232 14.49 18.29 -3.40
CA ASN A 232 13.03 18.29 -3.21
C ASN A 232 12.29 18.52 -4.54
N ALA A 233 12.78 19.41 -5.40
CA ALA A 233 12.23 19.63 -6.73
C ALA A 233 12.37 18.37 -7.63
N GLN A 234 13.50 17.68 -7.57
CA GLN A 234 13.68 16.39 -8.26
C GLN A 234 12.73 15.32 -7.74
N THR A 235 12.52 15.27 -6.43
CA THR A 235 11.54 14.37 -5.83
C THR A 235 10.12 14.68 -6.29
N LEU A 236 9.71 15.94 -6.29
CA LEU A 236 8.39 16.35 -6.76
C LEU A 236 8.17 15.96 -8.24
N LEU A 237 9.18 16.15 -9.07
CA LEU A 237 9.14 15.70 -10.47
C LEU A 237 9.00 14.18 -10.55
N GLY A 238 9.76 13.42 -9.75
CA GLY A 238 9.66 11.96 -9.68
C GLY A 238 8.27 11.46 -9.23
N LEU A 239 7.68 12.08 -8.22
CA LEU A 239 6.32 11.77 -7.77
C LEU A 239 5.26 12.13 -8.83
N THR A 240 5.45 13.22 -9.56
CA THR A 240 4.59 13.57 -10.71
C THR A 240 4.70 12.51 -11.82
N GLN A 241 5.92 12.09 -12.15
CA GLN A 241 6.14 11.02 -13.13
C GLN A 241 5.53 9.69 -12.66
N MET A 242 5.63 9.36 -11.37
CA MET A 242 4.97 8.19 -10.78
C MET A 242 3.46 8.23 -11.05
N THR A 243 2.80 9.35 -10.77
CA THR A 243 1.36 9.51 -10.99
C THR A 243 0.97 9.23 -12.45
N TRP A 244 1.72 9.76 -13.42
CA TRP A 244 1.47 9.51 -14.84
C TRP A 244 1.71 8.04 -15.25
N ARG A 245 2.73 7.40 -14.69
CA ARG A 245 3.05 5.99 -14.98
C ARG A 245 2.04 5.02 -14.39
N LEU A 246 1.46 5.35 -13.23
CA LEU A 246 0.43 4.54 -12.58
C LEU A 246 -0.98 4.77 -13.16
N LEU A 247 -1.19 5.83 -13.93
CA LEU A 247 -2.51 6.17 -14.48
C LEU A 247 -3.16 5.06 -15.32
N PRO A 248 -2.44 4.32 -16.21
CA PRO A 248 -3.02 3.20 -16.94
C PRO A 248 -3.59 2.11 -16.04
N ASP A 249 -2.85 1.69 -15.01
CA ASP A 249 -3.25 0.66 -14.06
C ASP A 249 -4.43 1.13 -13.20
N TYR A 250 -4.40 2.38 -12.77
CA TYR A 250 -5.51 3.03 -12.08
C TYR A 250 -6.79 3.02 -12.92
N LEU A 251 -6.70 3.38 -14.21
CA LEU A 251 -7.85 3.39 -15.12
C LEU A 251 -8.33 1.97 -15.47
N ALA A 252 -7.43 0.99 -15.52
CA ALA A 252 -7.79 -0.41 -15.73
C ALA A 252 -8.77 -0.93 -14.68
N PHE A 253 -8.62 -0.51 -13.41
CA PHE A 253 -9.52 -0.88 -12.31
C PHE A 253 -11.00 -0.61 -12.60
N TYR A 254 -11.31 0.36 -13.44
CA TYR A 254 -12.70 0.73 -13.78
C TYR A 254 -13.32 -0.16 -14.86
N LYS A 255 -12.56 -1.02 -15.53
CA LYS A 255 -13.10 -1.95 -16.52
C LYS A 255 -13.91 -3.05 -15.83
N ALA A 256 -14.99 -3.51 -16.46
CA ALA A 256 -15.80 -4.61 -15.93
C ALA A 256 -15.02 -5.92 -15.90
N SER A 257 -14.16 -6.15 -16.88
CA SER A 257 -13.32 -7.34 -17.04
C SER A 257 -12.04 -7.30 -16.21
N PHE A 258 -11.73 -6.18 -15.54
CA PHE A 258 -10.47 -6.02 -14.80
C PHE A 258 -10.31 -7.06 -13.70
N HIS A 259 -9.10 -7.60 -13.64
CA HIS A 259 -8.60 -8.39 -12.51
C HIS A 259 -7.16 -7.96 -12.19
N PRO A 260 -6.74 -7.86 -10.90
CA PRO A 260 -5.40 -7.41 -10.51
C PRO A 260 -4.25 -8.22 -11.14
N SER A 261 -4.47 -9.51 -11.42
CA SER A 261 -3.47 -10.36 -12.08
C SER A 261 -3.23 -10.02 -13.56
N GLU A 262 -4.06 -9.16 -14.19
CA GLU A 262 -3.79 -8.66 -15.54
C GLU A 262 -2.58 -7.70 -15.58
N ILE A 263 -2.21 -7.12 -14.44
CA ILE A 263 -0.98 -6.34 -14.29
C ILE A 263 0.17 -7.32 -14.02
N ASP A 264 0.89 -7.67 -15.10
CA ASP A 264 2.01 -8.62 -15.01
C ASP A 264 3.22 -7.97 -14.33
N GLN A 265 3.60 -8.54 -13.18
CA GLN A 265 4.73 -8.10 -12.35
C GLN A 265 5.60 -9.31 -11.93
N GLN A 266 5.46 -10.46 -12.61
CA GLN A 266 6.09 -11.70 -12.17
C GLN A 266 7.62 -11.64 -12.21
N ASP A 267 8.20 -11.06 -13.26
CA ASP A 267 9.66 -10.88 -13.38
C ASP A 267 10.19 -9.92 -12.31
N LEU A 268 9.43 -8.86 -12.04
CA LEU A 268 9.76 -7.87 -11.03
C LEU A 268 9.75 -8.50 -9.62
N LEU A 269 8.71 -9.28 -9.34
CA LEU A 269 8.55 -10.00 -8.09
C LEU A 269 9.68 -11.02 -7.87
N THR A 270 10.04 -11.78 -8.92
CA THR A 270 11.12 -12.78 -8.86
C THR A 270 12.46 -12.14 -8.53
N LYS A 271 12.79 -11.01 -9.18
CA LYS A 271 14.03 -10.24 -8.90
C LYS A 271 14.04 -9.70 -7.48
N ALA A 272 12.91 -9.11 -7.03
CA ALA A 272 12.81 -8.52 -5.71
C ALA A 272 12.89 -9.56 -4.58
N LYS A 273 12.32 -10.75 -4.76
CA LYS A 273 12.46 -11.89 -3.83
C LYS A 273 13.91 -12.35 -3.70
N GLY A 274 14.66 -12.35 -4.79
CA GLY A 274 16.10 -12.66 -4.76
C GLY A 274 16.91 -11.67 -3.90
N LEU A 275 16.48 -10.42 -3.80
CA LEU A 275 17.12 -9.40 -2.95
C LEU A 275 16.76 -9.57 -1.46
N LEU A 276 15.59 -10.12 -1.14
CA LEU A 276 15.17 -10.38 0.25
C LEU A 276 15.81 -11.65 0.84
N ALA A 277 16.27 -12.57 -0.01
CA ALA A 277 16.85 -13.83 0.42
C ALA A 277 18.33 -13.73 0.81
N ASN A 278 19.00 -12.62 0.49
CA ASN A 278 20.40 -12.29 0.80
C ASN A 278 20.50 -11.32 1.96
#